data_921a337120867aaf14227742579728b5
#
_entry.id   921a337120867aaf14227742579728b5
#
_cell.length_a   1.000
_cell.length_b   1.000
_cell.length_c   1.000
_cell.angle_alpha   90.00
_cell.angle_beta   90.00
_cell.angle_gamma   90.00
#
_symmetry.space_group_name_H-M   'P 1'
#
loop_
_entity.id
_entity.type
_entity.pdbx_description
1 polymer ?
#
loop_
_entity_poly.entity_id
_entity_poly.type
_entity_poly.pdbx_seq_one_letter_code
_entity_poly.pdbx_strand_id
1 'polypeptide(L)'
;SAPVAAALGEQSTRDVRLVLLLNKDISIPVASLLHMLAQSGADADVLLAIEERNETDSSLWKALLSARLHWIAARSDQAISHETKVITLLWSSPASIRRHYIEALAAIKKITPQLLFSAFRAGARDIAVALLAKASALPSQVIDHALVTRNVDLIRSIAHKAGLAKILVDDLINVIHAMDNDQSSDQKLAA
;
A
#
# COMPACT_ATOMS: atom_id res chain seq x y z
N SER A 1 14.17 -11.42 27.44
CA SER A 1 14.39 -12.46 26.41
C SER A 1 13.12 -12.64 25.56
N ALA A 2 13.26 -13.14 24.32
CA ALA A 2 12.15 -13.33 23.41
C ALA A 2 11.00 -14.20 23.95
N PRO A 3 11.24 -15.30 24.72
CA PRO A 3 10.17 -16.09 25.32
C PRO A 3 9.30 -15.31 26.33
N VAL A 4 9.93 -14.42 27.11
CA VAL A 4 9.18 -13.59 28.06
C VAL A 4 8.33 -12.55 27.34
N ALA A 5 8.86 -11.94 26.28
CA ALA A 5 8.11 -10.99 25.45
C ALA A 5 6.90 -11.65 24.77
N ALA A 6 7.05 -12.90 24.30
CA ALA A 6 5.97 -13.68 23.73
C ALA A 6 4.87 -13.96 24.77
N ALA A 7 5.22 -14.49 25.95
CA ALA A 7 4.27 -14.80 27.01
C ALA A 7 3.53 -13.55 27.52
N LEU A 8 4.24 -12.43 27.67
CA LEU A 8 3.64 -11.15 28.07
C LEU A 8 2.69 -10.62 26.96
N GLY A 9 3.05 -10.78 25.69
CA GLY A 9 2.21 -10.33 24.58
C GLY A 9 0.90 -11.11 24.45
N GLU A 10 0.89 -12.38 24.79
CA GLU A 10 -0.29 -13.25 24.69
C GLU A 10 -1.37 -12.98 25.75
N GLN A 11 -0.98 -12.51 26.93
CA GLN A 11 -1.89 -12.32 28.07
C GLN A 11 -2.06 -10.86 28.51
N SER A 12 -1.48 -9.90 27.77
CA SER A 12 -1.36 -8.53 28.21
C SER A 12 -2.56 -7.65 27.88
N THR A 13 -2.76 -6.63 28.72
CA THR A 13 -3.64 -5.49 28.41
C THR A 13 -3.08 -4.70 27.20
N ARG A 14 -3.90 -3.85 26.59
CA ARG A 14 -3.52 -2.95 25.50
C ARG A 14 -2.20 -2.19 25.79
N ASP A 15 -2.11 -1.61 26.97
CA ASP A 15 -0.96 -0.74 27.33
C ASP A 15 0.34 -1.53 27.45
N VAL A 16 0.29 -2.73 28.00
CA VAL A 16 1.47 -3.61 28.08
C VAL A 16 1.92 -4.02 26.69
N ARG A 17 0.99 -4.33 25.77
CA ARG A 17 1.32 -4.62 24.35
C ARG A 17 2.00 -3.44 23.69
N LEU A 18 1.49 -2.22 23.86
CA LEU A 18 2.11 -1.02 23.31
C LEU A 18 3.51 -0.79 23.84
N VAL A 19 3.73 -0.94 25.16
CA VAL A 19 5.08 -0.82 25.75
C VAL A 19 6.04 -1.85 25.15
N LEU A 20 5.61 -3.09 24.97
CA LEU A 20 6.43 -4.14 24.34
C LEU A 20 6.75 -3.83 22.89
N LEU A 21 5.75 -3.39 22.12
CA LEU A 21 5.90 -3.08 20.69
C LEU A 21 6.80 -1.87 20.45
N LEU A 22 6.71 -0.83 21.28
CA LEU A 22 7.51 0.39 21.18
C LEU A 22 8.97 0.18 21.61
N ASN A 23 9.24 -0.82 22.43
CA ASN A 23 10.60 -1.17 22.82
C ASN A 23 11.30 -1.97 21.71
N LYS A 24 12.09 -1.28 20.88
CA LYS A 24 12.80 -1.88 19.73
C LYS A 24 14.00 -2.76 20.11
N ASP A 25 14.45 -2.67 21.37
CA ASP A 25 15.55 -3.52 21.87
C ASP A 25 15.10 -4.95 22.18
N ILE A 26 13.77 -5.17 22.23
CA ILE A 26 13.18 -6.49 22.46
C ILE A 26 12.84 -7.14 21.13
N SER A 27 13.43 -8.29 20.82
CA SER A 27 12.99 -9.13 19.70
C SER A 27 11.67 -9.82 20.05
N ILE A 28 10.65 -9.61 19.24
CA ILE A 28 9.33 -10.25 19.39
C ILE A 28 9.15 -11.23 18.21
N PRO A 29 8.86 -12.52 18.47
CA PRO A 29 8.59 -13.47 17.40
C PRO A 29 7.41 -13.04 16.54
N VAL A 30 7.47 -13.30 15.23
CA VAL A 30 6.38 -12.97 14.28
C VAL A 30 5.04 -13.59 14.70
N ALA A 31 5.05 -14.81 15.21
CA ALA A 31 3.84 -15.47 15.74
C ALA A 31 3.17 -14.66 16.86
N SER A 32 3.97 -14.08 17.76
CA SER A 32 3.46 -13.21 18.83
C SER A 32 2.94 -11.87 18.30
N LEU A 33 3.58 -11.29 17.27
CA LEU A 33 3.08 -10.09 16.60
C LEU A 33 1.75 -10.34 15.90
N LEU A 34 1.59 -11.48 15.22
CA LEU A 34 0.33 -11.91 14.62
C LEU A 34 -0.76 -12.12 15.67
N HIS A 35 -0.43 -12.71 16.81
CA HIS A 35 -1.36 -12.90 17.91
C HIS A 35 -1.80 -11.57 18.51
N MET A 36 -0.86 -10.65 18.78
CA MET A 36 -1.17 -9.30 19.26
C MET A 36 -2.08 -8.55 18.28
N LEU A 37 -1.80 -8.66 16.98
CA LEU A 37 -2.61 -8.07 15.92
C LEU A 37 -4.03 -8.62 15.92
N ALA A 38 -4.20 -9.94 16.04
CA ALA A 38 -5.49 -10.59 16.07
C ALA A 38 -6.33 -10.17 17.32
N GLN A 39 -5.69 -10.03 18.46
CA GLN A 39 -6.35 -9.59 19.69
C GLN A 39 -6.68 -8.10 19.73
N SER A 40 -5.92 -7.28 19.03
CA SER A 40 -6.08 -5.81 19.08
C SER A 40 -7.20 -5.31 18.17
N GLY A 41 -7.71 -6.14 17.28
CA GLY A 41 -8.72 -5.73 16.31
C GLY A 41 -8.22 -4.57 15.43
N ALA A 42 -8.99 -3.48 15.40
CA ALA A 42 -8.66 -2.28 14.63
C ALA A 42 -8.03 -1.16 15.48
N ASP A 43 -7.24 -1.48 16.51
CA ASP A 43 -6.54 -0.49 17.32
C ASP A 43 -5.42 0.18 16.53
N ALA A 44 -5.58 1.48 16.27
CA ALA A 44 -4.66 2.24 15.42
C ALA A 44 -3.23 2.29 15.97
N ASP A 45 -3.08 2.43 17.30
CA ASP A 45 -1.77 2.59 17.93
C ASP A 45 -0.99 1.27 17.88
N VAL A 46 -1.69 0.15 18.10
CA VAL A 46 -1.09 -1.19 18.00
C VAL A 46 -0.69 -1.50 16.55
N LEU A 47 -1.54 -1.18 15.58
CA LEU A 47 -1.23 -1.34 14.16
C LEU A 47 0.03 -0.55 13.78
N LEU A 48 0.08 0.73 14.17
CA LEU A 48 1.23 1.60 13.91
C LEU A 48 2.51 1.07 14.58
N ALA A 49 2.43 0.68 15.85
CA ALA A 49 3.58 0.17 16.58
C ALA A 49 4.16 -1.12 15.97
N ILE A 50 3.30 -2.00 15.42
CA ILE A 50 3.77 -3.20 14.69
C ILE A 50 4.42 -2.80 13.35
N GLU A 51 3.82 -1.87 12.59
CA GLU A 51 4.39 -1.35 11.34
C GLU A 51 5.77 -0.75 11.54
N GLU A 52 5.96 0.04 12.60
CA GLU A 52 7.22 0.70 12.93
C GLU A 52 8.36 -0.25 13.30
N ARG A 53 8.06 -1.50 13.66
CA ARG A 53 9.08 -2.52 13.85
C ARG A 53 9.73 -2.93 12.53
N ASN A 54 9.05 -2.69 11.40
CA ASN A 54 9.56 -2.91 10.04
C ASN A 54 10.08 -4.34 9.81
N GLU A 55 9.39 -5.31 10.39
CA GLU A 55 9.72 -6.73 10.19
C GLU A 55 9.57 -7.13 8.72
N THR A 56 10.37 -8.07 8.24
CA THR A 56 10.37 -8.46 6.81
C THR A 56 9.44 -9.62 6.49
N ASP A 57 8.74 -10.17 7.47
CA ASP A 57 7.86 -11.33 7.29
C ASP A 57 6.61 -11.00 6.47
N SER A 58 6.42 -11.72 5.39
CA SER A 58 5.31 -11.47 4.45
C SER A 58 3.93 -11.85 5.00
N SER A 59 3.85 -12.78 5.97
CA SER A 59 2.57 -13.16 6.59
C SER A 59 2.08 -12.05 7.51
N LEU A 60 2.99 -11.40 8.24
CA LEU A 60 2.69 -10.25 9.08
C LEU A 60 2.16 -9.09 8.24
N TRP A 61 2.80 -8.76 7.11
CA TRP A 61 2.36 -7.67 6.24
C TRP A 61 1.02 -7.93 5.57
N LYS A 62 0.70 -9.18 5.22
CA LYS A 62 -0.65 -9.55 4.74
C LYS A 62 -1.72 -9.35 5.82
N ALA A 63 -1.42 -9.73 7.05
CA ALA A 63 -2.32 -9.54 8.18
C ALA A 63 -2.51 -8.05 8.51
N LEU A 64 -1.42 -7.26 8.53
CA LEU A 64 -1.46 -5.80 8.70
C LEU A 64 -2.27 -5.12 7.60
N LEU A 65 -2.07 -5.49 6.34
CA LEU A 65 -2.87 -4.98 5.23
C LEU A 65 -4.37 -5.19 5.47
N SER A 66 -4.77 -6.41 5.84
CA SER A 66 -6.17 -6.73 6.13
C SER A 66 -6.72 -5.90 7.29
N ALA A 67 -5.97 -5.79 8.39
CA ALA A 67 -6.37 -5.03 9.57
C ALA A 67 -6.50 -3.52 9.28
N ARG A 68 -5.56 -2.94 8.52
CA ARG A 68 -5.61 -1.53 8.11
C ARG A 68 -6.78 -1.22 7.19
N LEU A 69 -7.05 -2.08 6.22
CA LEU A 69 -8.21 -1.92 5.34
C LEU A 69 -9.53 -2.02 6.10
N HIS A 70 -9.60 -2.90 7.10
CA HIS A 70 -10.74 -2.98 7.99
C HIS A 70 -10.88 -1.71 8.86
N TRP A 71 -9.77 -1.22 9.42
CA TRP A 71 -9.74 0.02 10.19
C TRP A 71 -10.22 1.24 9.39
N ILE A 72 -9.77 1.37 8.11
CA ILE A 72 -10.24 2.45 7.21
C ILE A 72 -11.74 2.31 6.95
N ALA A 73 -12.21 1.09 6.68
CA ALA A 73 -13.63 0.84 6.44
C ALA A 73 -14.52 1.20 7.62
N ALA A 74 -14.08 0.88 8.85
CA ALA A 74 -14.85 1.15 10.07
C ALA A 74 -14.97 2.65 10.41
N ARG A 75 -14.12 3.50 9.84
CA ARG A 75 -14.11 4.96 10.05
C ARG A 75 -14.74 5.76 8.93
N SER A 76 -15.14 5.11 7.87
CA SER A 76 -15.82 5.77 6.76
C SER A 76 -17.33 5.76 7.00
N ASP A 77 -17.96 6.91 7.00
CA ASP A 77 -19.41 7.06 7.11
C ASP A 77 -20.15 6.56 5.87
N GLN A 78 -19.42 6.36 4.77
CA GLN A 78 -19.95 5.86 3.51
C GLN A 78 -19.22 4.58 3.09
N ALA A 79 -19.94 3.73 2.36
CA ALA A 79 -19.32 2.54 1.73
C ALA A 79 -18.31 2.98 0.66
N ILE A 80 -17.02 2.91 0.99
CA ILE A 80 -15.94 3.19 0.05
C ILE A 80 -15.45 1.91 -0.63
N SER A 81 -15.03 2.02 -1.89
CA SER A 81 -14.54 0.88 -2.66
C SER A 81 -13.27 0.28 -2.05
N HIS A 82 -12.96 -0.96 -2.42
CA HIS A 82 -11.72 -1.61 -2.00
C HIS A 82 -10.48 -0.82 -2.48
N GLU A 83 -10.52 -0.36 -3.73
CA GLU A 83 -9.46 0.43 -4.36
C GLU A 83 -9.21 1.74 -3.61
N THR A 84 -10.27 2.45 -3.24
CA THR A 84 -10.17 3.69 -2.46
C THR A 84 -9.52 3.43 -1.11
N LYS A 85 -9.90 2.36 -0.40
CA LYS A 85 -9.26 1.98 0.88
C LYS A 85 -7.77 1.72 0.72
N VAL A 86 -7.40 0.98 -0.33
CA VAL A 86 -5.99 0.67 -0.62
C VAL A 86 -5.21 1.94 -0.94
N ILE A 87 -5.74 2.81 -1.78
CA ILE A 87 -5.06 4.07 -2.15
C ILE A 87 -4.91 4.97 -0.92
N THR A 88 -5.94 5.10 -0.09
CA THR A 88 -5.89 5.87 1.16
C THR A 88 -4.81 5.32 2.09
N LEU A 89 -4.73 4.00 2.26
CA LEU A 89 -3.69 3.36 3.06
C LEU A 89 -2.29 3.66 2.52
N LEU A 90 -2.07 3.44 1.21
CA LEU A 90 -0.77 3.67 0.58
C LEU A 90 -0.36 5.15 0.62
N TRP A 91 -1.32 6.06 0.49
CA TRP A 91 -1.06 7.51 0.53
C TRP A 91 -0.67 7.98 1.93
N SER A 92 -1.36 7.51 2.95
CA SER A 92 -1.09 7.87 4.35
C SER A 92 0.15 7.18 4.94
N SER A 93 0.69 6.16 4.27
CA SER A 93 1.84 5.39 4.76
C SER A 93 3.18 6.00 4.34
N PRO A 94 4.19 6.03 5.23
CA PRO A 94 5.58 6.35 4.86
C PRO A 94 6.09 5.43 3.74
N ALA A 95 7.06 5.90 2.95
CA ALA A 95 7.54 5.17 1.78
C ALA A 95 8.09 3.75 2.10
N SER A 96 8.76 3.58 3.24
CA SER A 96 9.25 2.28 3.72
C SER A 96 8.11 1.30 3.98
N ILE A 97 7.08 1.74 4.69
CA ILE A 97 5.87 0.95 5.02
C ILE A 97 5.05 0.68 3.75
N ARG A 98 4.87 1.68 2.89
CA ARG A 98 4.16 1.57 1.62
C ARG A 98 4.70 0.43 0.75
N ARG A 99 6.01 0.28 0.67
CA ARG A 99 6.66 -0.81 -0.07
C ARG A 99 6.18 -2.19 0.42
N HIS A 100 6.14 -2.41 1.72
CA HIS A 100 5.67 -3.69 2.28
C HIS A 100 4.19 -3.96 1.98
N TYR A 101 3.34 -2.93 2.02
CA TYR A 101 1.94 -3.09 1.62
C TYR A 101 1.78 -3.43 0.13
N ILE A 102 2.57 -2.81 -0.75
CA ILE A 102 2.55 -3.14 -2.19
C ILE A 102 3.04 -4.58 -2.40
N GLU A 103 4.05 -5.04 -1.67
CA GLU A 103 4.50 -6.43 -1.70
C GLU A 103 3.42 -7.40 -1.20
N ALA A 104 2.73 -7.05 -0.11
CA ALA A 104 1.61 -7.85 0.40
C ALA A 104 0.47 -7.93 -0.62
N LEU A 105 0.08 -6.81 -1.25
CA LEU A 105 -0.93 -6.77 -2.32
C LEU A 105 -0.55 -7.66 -3.51
N ALA A 106 0.71 -7.62 -3.93
CA ALA A 106 1.20 -8.48 -5.00
C ALA A 106 1.14 -9.96 -4.62
N ALA A 107 1.57 -10.31 -3.40
CA ALA A 107 1.58 -11.67 -2.91
C ALA A 107 0.18 -12.30 -2.83
N ILE A 108 -0.86 -11.50 -2.58
CA ILE A 108 -2.27 -11.93 -2.59
C ILE A 108 -2.98 -11.69 -3.93
N LYS A 109 -2.24 -11.29 -4.97
CA LYS A 109 -2.74 -11.01 -6.34
C LYS A 109 -3.88 -9.97 -6.35
N LYS A 110 -3.75 -8.91 -5.54
CA LYS A 110 -4.73 -7.82 -5.44
C LYS A 110 -4.28 -6.51 -6.11
N ILE A 111 -3.16 -6.52 -6.85
CA ILE A 111 -2.83 -5.43 -7.78
C ILE A 111 -3.66 -5.66 -9.04
N THR A 112 -4.86 -5.10 -9.04
CA THR A 112 -5.83 -5.25 -10.14
C THR A 112 -5.76 -4.08 -11.11
N PRO A 113 -6.25 -4.22 -12.36
CA PRO A 113 -6.41 -3.09 -13.27
C PRO A 113 -7.19 -1.93 -12.66
N GLN A 114 -8.28 -2.24 -11.94
CA GLN A 114 -9.12 -1.24 -11.28
C GLN A 114 -8.34 -0.44 -10.24
N LEU A 115 -7.47 -1.10 -9.45
CA LEU A 115 -6.60 -0.42 -8.49
C LEU A 115 -5.62 0.52 -9.19
N LEU A 116 -5.01 0.10 -10.31
CA LEU A 116 -4.11 0.94 -11.10
C LEU A 116 -4.84 2.17 -11.65
N PHE A 117 -6.01 1.99 -12.27
CA PHE A 117 -6.84 3.09 -12.75
C PHE A 117 -7.23 4.06 -11.64
N SER A 118 -7.65 3.53 -10.49
CA SER A 118 -8.03 4.35 -9.35
C SER A 118 -6.86 5.16 -8.81
N ALA A 119 -5.65 4.61 -8.77
CA ALA A 119 -4.44 5.32 -8.35
C ALA A 119 -4.09 6.46 -9.32
N PHE A 120 -4.18 6.23 -10.63
CA PHE A 120 -3.97 7.29 -11.63
C PHE A 120 -5.04 8.37 -11.51
N ARG A 121 -6.32 8.02 -11.44
CA ARG A 121 -7.43 8.99 -11.32
C ARG A 121 -7.39 9.80 -10.03
N ALA A 122 -6.87 9.23 -8.95
CA ALA A 122 -6.67 9.96 -7.70
C ALA A 122 -5.47 10.92 -7.71
N GLY A 123 -4.73 11.01 -8.83
CA GLY A 123 -3.49 11.81 -8.90
C GLY A 123 -2.32 11.22 -8.10
N ALA A 124 -2.45 10.00 -7.59
CA ALA A 124 -1.45 9.31 -6.78
C ALA A 124 -0.37 8.66 -7.68
N ARG A 125 0.33 9.49 -8.46
CA ARG A 125 1.28 9.04 -9.48
C ARG A 125 2.37 8.13 -8.92
N ASP A 126 2.98 8.49 -7.82
CA ASP A 126 4.04 7.71 -7.16
C ASP A 126 3.56 6.32 -6.74
N ILE A 127 2.32 6.23 -6.24
CA ILE A 127 1.66 4.95 -5.89
C ILE A 127 1.37 4.15 -7.15
N ALA A 128 0.81 4.78 -8.20
CA ALA A 128 0.51 4.13 -9.46
C ALA A 128 1.79 3.56 -10.13
N VAL A 129 2.88 4.33 -10.14
CA VAL A 129 4.20 3.89 -10.62
C VAL A 129 4.69 2.68 -9.82
N ALA A 130 4.61 2.72 -8.49
CA ALA A 130 5.08 1.63 -7.64
C ALA A 130 4.24 0.35 -7.81
N LEU A 131 2.91 0.47 -7.91
CA LEU A 131 2.01 -0.64 -8.20
C LEU A 131 2.29 -1.25 -9.57
N LEU A 132 2.47 -0.41 -10.59
CA LEU A 132 2.74 -0.85 -11.96
C LEU A 132 4.13 -1.50 -12.08
N ALA A 133 5.14 -0.97 -11.37
CA ALA A 133 6.47 -1.55 -11.27
C ALA A 133 6.40 -2.98 -10.68
N LYS A 134 5.64 -3.14 -9.61
CA LYS A 134 5.48 -4.45 -8.98
C LYS A 134 4.70 -5.42 -9.86
N ALA A 135 3.64 -4.98 -10.52
CA ALA A 135 2.84 -5.82 -11.41
C ALA A 135 3.60 -6.25 -12.68
N SER A 136 4.40 -5.35 -13.28
CA SER A 136 5.16 -5.62 -14.51
C SER A 136 6.55 -6.23 -14.27
N ALA A 137 7.00 -6.30 -13.02
CA ALA A 137 8.36 -6.69 -12.63
C ALA A 137 9.45 -5.82 -13.30
N LEU A 138 9.15 -4.54 -13.53
CA LEU A 138 10.08 -3.56 -14.10
C LEU A 138 10.53 -2.53 -13.05
N PRO A 139 11.73 -1.95 -13.19
CA PRO A 139 12.17 -0.86 -12.32
C PRO A 139 11.23 0.36 -12.42
N SER A 140 10.96 1.02 -11.28
CA SER A 140 10.10 2.21 -11.23
C SER A 140 10.60 3.33 -12.13
N GLN A 141 11.92 3.48 -12.31
CA GLN A 141 12.53 4.47 -13.18
C GLN A 141 12.14 4.30 -14.66
N VAL A 142 12.00 3.04 -15.11
CA VAL A 142 11.57 2.73 -16.49
C VAL A 142 10.13 3.17 -16.69
N ILE A 143 9.29 2.92 -15.69
CA ILE A 143 7.87 3.29 -15.74
C ILE A 143 7.71 4.79 -15.67
N ASP A 144 8.40 5.44 -14.73
CA ASP A 144 8.35 6.89 -14.60
C ASP A 144 8.86 7.59 -15.87
N HIS A 145 9.96 7.11 -16.45
CA HIS A 145 10.46 7.60 -17.73
C HIS A 145 9.41 7.46 -18.85
N ALA A 146 8.74 6.32 -18.95
CA ALA A 146 7.70 6.11 -19.95
C ALA A 146 6.53 7.10 -19.79
N LEU A 147 6.13 7.37 -18.56
CA LEU A 147 5.05 8.31 -18.23
C LEU A 147 5.46 9.76 -18.52
N VAL A 148 6.69 10.17 -18.13
CA VAL A 148 7.21 11.52 -18.37
C VAL A 148 7.37 11.80 -19.85
N THR A 149 7.93 10.85 -20.60
CA THR A 149 8.16 11.00 -22.05
C THR A 149 6.92 10.75 -22.89
N ARG A 150 5.80 10.34 -22.26
CA ARG A 150 4.55 9.96 -22.94
C ARG A 150 4.76 8.94 -24.06
N ASN A 151 5.70 8.03 -23.85
CA ASN A 151 6.01 7.01 -24.85
C ASN A 151 4.92 5.93 -24.81
N VAL A 152 3.92 6.09 -25.71
CA VAL A 152 2.74 5.23 -25.79
C VAL A 152 3.12 3.76 -25.99
N ASP A 153 4.13 3.46 -26.81
CA ASP A 153 4.53 2.08 -27.09
C ASP A 153 5.20 1.44 -25.88
N LEU A 154 5.99 2.21 -25.15
CA LEU A 154 6.59 1.75 -23.90
C LEU A 154 5.52 1.56 -22.81
N ILE A 155 4.56 2.48 -22.68
CA ILE A 155 3.43 2.34 -21.75
C ILE A 155 2.62 1.09 -22.09
N ARG A 156 2.33 0.82 -23.36
CA ARG A 156 1.67 -0.43 -23.80
C ARG A 156 2.45 -1.67 -23.41
N SER A 157 3.75 -1.67 -23.65
CA SER A 157 4.62 -2.79 -23.28
C SER A 157 4.62 -3.06 -21.78
N ILE A 158 4.70 -2.01 -20.96
CA ILE A 158 4.63 -2.08 -19.49
C ILE A 158 3.28 -2.65 -19.05
N ALA A 159 2.19 -2.11 -19.58
CA ALA A 159 0.83 -2.52 -19.25
C ALA A 159 0.56 -3.99 -19.60
N HIS A 160 1.05 -4.46 -20.76
CA HIS A 160 0.99 -5.88 -21.14
C HIS A 160 1.76 -6.78 -20.16
N LYS A 161 2.98 -6.36 -19.78
CA LYS A 161 3.76 -7.09 -18.77
C LYS A 161 3.06 -7.14 -17.41
N ALA A 162 2.32 -6.09 -17.06
CA ALA A 162 1.50 -6.04 -15.85
C ALA A 162 0.20 -6.88 -15.96
N GLY A 163 -0.04 -7.53 -17.08
CA GLY A 163 -1.21 -8.38 -17.31
C GLY A 163 -2.50 -7.64 -17.64
N LEU A 164 -2.42 -6.37 -18.08
CA LEU A 164 -3.60 -5.62 -18.51
C LEU A 164 -4.06 -6.09 -19.89
N ALA A 165 -5.37 -6.31 -20.05
CA ALA A 165 -5.98 -6.58 -21.34
C ALA A 165 -5.85 -5.36 -22.28
N LYS A 166 -5.73 -5.59 -23.59
CA LYS A 166 -5.48 -4.54 -24.60
C LYS A 166 -6.45 -3.36 -24.49
N ILE A 167 -7.74 -3.62 -24.30
CA ILE A 167 -8.77 -2.57 -24.18
C ILE A 167 -8.52 -1.67 -22.96
N LEU A 168 -8.02 -2.24 -21.85
CA LEU A 168 -7.70 -1.48 -20.63
C LEU A 168 -6.41 -0.66 -20.76
N VAL A 169 -5.53 -1.03 -21.69
CA VAL A 169 -4.29 -0.29 -21.95
C VAL A 169 -4.59 1.05 -22.61
N ASP A 170 -5.51 1.09 -23.56
CA ASP A 170 -5.91 2.33 -24.23
C ASP A 170 -6.65 3.25 -23.25
N ASP A 171 -7.50 2.72 -22.39
CA ASP A 171 -8.13 3.48 -21.30
C ASP A 171 -7.09 4.04 -20.31
N LEU A 172 -6.08 3.26 -19.95
CA LEU A 172 -4.99 3.71 -19.07
C LEU A 172 -4.21 4.89 -19.70
N ILE A 173 -3.89 4.79 -20.98
CA ILE A 173 -3.20 5.87 -21.71
C ILE A 173 -4.03 7.15 -21.71
N ASN A 174 -5.35 7.05 -21.92
CA ASN A 174 -6.27 8.19 -21.86
C ASN A 174 -6.30 8.83 -20.48
N VAL A 175 -6.35 8.04 -19.40
CA VAL A 175 -6.30 8.54 -18.01
C VAL A 175 -4.97 9.25 -17.73
N ILE A 176 -3.84 8.69 -18.16
CA ILE A 176 -2.52 9.31 -17.99
C ILE A 176 -2.46 10.67 -18.71
N HIS A 177 -2.99 10.76 -19.93
CA HIS A 177 -3.01 12.02 -20.68
C HIS A 177 -3.93 13.07 -20.05
N ALA A 178 -5.05 12.67 -19.45
CA ALA A 178 -5.99 13.57 -18.79
C ALA A 178 -5.41 14.21 -17.53
N MET A 179 -4.66 13.47 -16.73
CA MET A 179 -4.04 13.96 -15.49
C MET A 179 -3.13 15.18 -15.69
N ASP A 180 -2.39 15.22 -16.79
CA ASP A 180 -1.42 16.28 -17.06
C ASP A 180 -2.09 17.57 -17.55
N ASN A 181 -3.29 17.48 -18.14
CA ASN A 181 -4.04 18.67 -18.58
C ASN A 181 -4.59 19.47 -17.38
N ASP A 182 -4.98 18.79 -16.30
CA ASP A 182 -5.43 19.46 -15.07
C ASP A 182 -4.28 20.19 -14.36
N GLN A 183 -3.09 19.61 -14.28
CA GLN A 183 -1.93 20.25 -13.64
C GLN A 183 -1.40 21.47 -14.42
N SER A 184 -1.54 21.47 -15.75
CA SER A 184 -1.12 22.63 -16.56
C SER A 184 -2.13 23.79 -16.51
N SER A 185 -3.37 23.55 -16.12
CA SER A 185 -4.41 24.57 -15.93
C SER A 185 -4.22 25.32 -14.61
N ASP A 186 -3.83 24.64 -13.55
CA ASP A 186 -3.58 25.27 -12.24
C ASP A 186 -2.31 26.15 -12.24
N GLN A 187 -1.29 25.79 -13.02
CA GLN A 187 -0.09 26.63 -13.17
C GLN A 187 -0.33 27.91 -13.99
N LYS A 188 -1.31 27.92 -14.90
CA LYS A 188 -1.69 29.11 -15.67
C LYS A 188 -2.56 30.09 -14.91
N LEU A 189 -3.23 29.65 -13.84
CA LEU A 189 -4.05 30.51 -12.97
C LEU A 189 -3.24 31.15 -11.84
N ALA A 190 -2.00 30.69 -11.60
CA ALA A 190 -1.11 31.18 -10.55
C ALA A 190 0.01 32.13 -11.07
N ALA A 191 0.04 32.43 -12.37
CA ALA A 191 0.97 33.34 -13.03
C ALA A 191 0.26 34.59 -13.56
#